data_f5246af639d01097b542c0d50e5f94ae
#
_entry.id   f5246af639d01097b542c0d50e5f94ae
#
_cell.length_a   1.000
_cell.length_b   1.000
_cell.length_c   1.000
_cell.angle_alpha   90.00
_cell.angle_beta   90.00
_cell.angle_gamma   90.00
#
_symmetry.space_group_name_H-M   'P 1'
#
loop_
_entity.id
_entity.type
_entity.pdbx_description
1 polymer ?
#
loop_
_entity_poly.entity_id
_entity_poly.type
_entity_poly.pdbx_seq_one_letter_code
_entity_poly.pdbx_strand_id
1 'polypeptide(L)'
;ITLMPYTQLLFANAITCPGNELSQIAQCAKENNIYVVIGATERDGGSVYDTQFVIDDFGNIIGKHRKLKPMNSEKMIWGEGDASTMEVYDTPYGRLGSLMSCDHMNPMASMVMNAQKEEIHVASFPALSESPSWYRSYDVNWTLANCYSISNACFVIFSTSIVTQEMIDILCKDHPEYEKLLPIGGGKACVLSPNGLVISDTLPENEEGVVTADIDIAAIGIENFERDTTGHYCNPSVRLIVDRTPRKVVWFEGAEPDNYVPYDALKKYLEGGSVK
;
A
#
# COMPACT_ATOMS: atom_id res chain seq x y z
N ILE A 1 -21.74 6.85 19.07
CA ILE A 1 -21.96 5.73 20.02
C ILE A 1 -22.06 4.40 19.25
N THR A 2 -22.70 4.36 18.10
CA THR A 2 -22.93 3.13 17.31
C THR A 2 -21.66 2.50 16.69
N LEU A 3 -20.62 3.29 16.47
CA LEU A 3 -19.33 2.82 15.89
C LEU A 3 -18.38 2.18 16.92
N MET A 4 -18.58 2.42 18.22
CA MET A 4 -17.66 1.96 19.27
C MET A 4 -17.35 0.46 19.26
N PRO A 5 -18.34 -0.46 19.12
CA PRO A 5 -18.04 -1.89 19.09
C PRO A 5 -17.17 -2.30 17.91
N TYR A 6 -17.43 -1.73 16.73
CA TYR A 6 -16.65 -2.03 15.51
C TYR A 6 -15.22 -1.46 15.59
N THR A 7 -15.08 -0.25 16.15
CA THR A 7 -13.75 0.36 16.37
C THR A 7 -12.95 -0.45 17.39
N GLN A 8 -13.57 -0.96 18.46
CA GLN A 8 -12.90 -1.83 19.42
C GLN A 8 -12.46 -3.14 18.80
N LEU A 9 -13.30 -3.75 17.94
CA LEU A 9 -12.97 -4.98 17.23
C LEU A 9 -11.81 -4.74 16.25
N LEU A 10 -11.86 -3.67 15.48
CA LEU A 10 -10.78 -3.28 14.57
C LEU A 10 -9.47 -3.07 15.33
N PHE A 11 -9.49 -2.31 16.43
CA PHE A 11 -8.32 -2.06 17.26
C PHE A 11 -7.74 -3.35 17.87
N ALA A 12 -8.61 -4.27 18.30
CA ALA A 12 -8.18 -5.55 18.87
C ALA A 12 -7.53 -6.47 17.85
N ASN A 13 -7.95 -6.38 16.57
CA ASN A 13 -7.41 -7.18 15.47
C ASN A 13 -6.34 -6.45 14.64
N ALA A 14 -6.04 -5.19 14.95
CA ALA A 14 -4.98 -4.46 14.28
C ALA A 14 -3.61 -5.03 14.69
N ILE A 15 -2.74 -5.20 13.70
CA ILE A 15 -1.41 -5.78 13.88
C ILE A 15 -0.43 -4.77 14.49
N THR A 16 0.60 -5.26 15.14
CA THR A 16 1.71 -4.43 15.62
C THR A 16 2.97 -4.67 14.80
N CYS A 17 3.82 -3.67 14.70
CA CYS A 17 5.12 -3.80 14.07
C CYS A 17 6.23 -3.42 15.09
N PRO A 18 7.08 -4.39 15.49
CA PRO A 18 7.05 -5.82 15.22
C PRO A 18 5.87 -6.55 15.90
N GLY A 19 5.45 -7.68 15.34
CA GLY A 19 4.34 -8.50 15.84
C GLY A 19 4.30 -9.89 15.21
N ASN A 20 3.42 -10.74 15.73
CA ASN A 20 3.33 -12.14 15.33
C ASN A 20 2.94 -12.31 13.86
N GLU A 21 1.95 -11.56 13.38
CA GLU A 21 1.42 -11.64 12.02
C GLU A 21 2.50 -11.29 11.00
N LEU A 22 3.18 -10.16 11.21
CA LEU A 22 4.28 -9.74 10.35
C LEU A 22 5.47 -10.70 10.40
N SER A 23 5.72 -11.34 11.55
CA SER A 23 6.79 -12.32 11.68
C SER A 23 6.54 -13.57 10.84
N GLN A 24 5.29 -14.03 10.75
CA GLN A 24 4.90 -15.15 9.89
C GLN A 24 5.08 -14.82 8.41
N ILE A 25 4.68 -13.61 8.01
CA ILE A 25 4.85 -13.15 6.63
C ILE A 25 6.34 -12.99 6.30
N ALA A 26 7.12 -12.44 7.21
CA ALA A 26 8.56 -12.27 7.07
C ALA A 26 9.29 -13.62 6.94
N GLN A 27 8.87 -14.62 7.70
CA GLN A 27 9.36 -15.98 7.56
C GLN A 27 9.04 -16.55 6.17
N CYS A 28 7.80 -16.39 5.71
CA CYS A 28 7.37 -16.84 4.38
C CYS A 28 8.18 -16.15 3.27
N ALA A 29 8.38 -14.84 3.36
CA ALA A 29 9.20 -14.09 2.40
C ALA A 29 10.62 -14.66 2.30
N LYS A 30 11.24 -14.92 3.45
CA LYS A 30 12.58 -15.51 3.54
C LYS A 30 12.64 -16.93 2.98
N GLU A 31 11.70 -17.80 3.34
CA GLU A 31 11.68 -19.21 2.89
C GLU A 31 11.50 -19.33 1.37
N ASN A 32 10.83 -18.36 0.75
CA ASN A 32 10.58 -18.33 -0.69
C ASN A 32 11.52 -17.40 -1.46
N ASN A 33 12.42 -16.68 -0.80
CA ASN A 33 13.33 -15.69 -1.39
C ASN A 33 12.58 -14.64 -2.23
N ILE A 34 11.55 -14.02 -1.66
CA ILE A 34 10.71 -13.03 -2.32
C ILE A 34 10.61 -11.74 -1.50
N TYR A 35 10.47 -10.60 -2.21
CA TYR A 35 10.02 -9.36 -1.59
C TYR A 35 8.51 -9.38 -1.44
N VAL A 36 8.00 -8.84 -0.34
CA VAL A 36 6.57 -8.74 -0.06
C VAL A 36 6.21 -7.31 0.29
N VAL A 37 5.18 -6.76 -0.37
CA VAL A 37 4.52 -5.53 0.05
C VAL A 37 3.09 -5.88 0.45
N ILE A 38 2.73 -5.63 1.70
CA ILE A 38 1.43 -6.01 2.25
C ILE A 38 0.79 -4.86 3.01
N GLY A 39 -0.49 -4.61 2.73
CA GLY A 39 -1.32 -3.64 3.46
C GLY A 39 -1.97 -4.26 4.68
N ALA A 40 -2.01 -3.53 5.78
CA ALA A 40 -2.71 -3.94 6.99
C ALA A 40 -3.14 -2.73 7.83
N THR A 41 -4.10 -2.94 8.74
CA THR A 41 -4.35 -1.99 9.82
C THR A 41 -3.28 -2.17 10.89
N GLU A 42 -2.36 -1.20 10.99
CA GLU A 42 -1.32 -1.15 12.00
C GLU A 42 -1.84 -0.52 13.29
N ARG A 43 -1.50 -1.09 14.43
CA ARG A 43 -1.69 -0.47 15.74
C ARG A 43 -0.35 0.02 16.27
N ASP A 44 -0.28 1.31 16.57
CA ASP A 44 0.86 1.96 17.19
C ASP A 44 0.39 2.73 18.43
N GLY A 45 0.69 2.19 19.60
CA GLY A 45 0.17 2.69 20.88
C GLY A 45 -1.36 2.67 20.94
N GLY A 46 -1.98 3.82 21.09
CA GLY A 46 -3.43 4.00 21.13
C GLY A 46 -4.08 4.36 19.79
N SER A 47 -3.32 4.33 18.69
CA SER A 47 -3.77 4.72 17.36
C SER A 47 -3.72 3.55 16.38
N VAL A 48 -4.53 3.62 15.33
CA VAL A 48 -4.49 2.69 14.20
C VAL A 48 -4.20 3.46 12.90
N TYR A 49 -3.50 2.81 11.99
CA TYR A 49 -3.10 3.38 10.70
C TYR A 49 -3.34 2.37 9.58
N ASP A 50 -3.71 2.85 8.41
CA ASP A 50 -3.59 2.06 7.18
C ASP A 50 -2.14 2.07 6.76
N THR A 51 -1.49 0.90 6.74
CA THR A 51 -0.04 0.79 6.55
C THR A 51 0.29 -0.28 5.53
N GLN A 52 1.19 0.02 4.60
CA GLN A 52 1.90 -0.97 3.79
C GLN A 52 3.25 -1.26 4.44
N PHE A 53 3.58 -2.54 4.59
CA PHE A 53 4.89 -2.99 5.03
C PHE A 53 5.66 -3.55 3.85
N VAL A 54 6.96 -3.26 3.79
CA VAL A 54 7.88 -3.78 2.78
C VAL A 54 8.84 -4.73 3.46
N ILE A 55 8.86 -5.98 3.01
CA ILE A 55 9.66 -7.07 3.58
C ILE A 55 10.59 -7.59 2.48
N ASP A 56 11.88 -7.72 2.81
CA ASP A 56 12.88 -8.24 1.88
C ASP A 56 12.93 -9.78 1.85
N ASP A 57 13.70 -10.32 0.92
CA ASP A 57 13.91 -11.75 0.73
C ASP A 57 14.76 -12.43 1.84
N PHE A 58 15.29 -11.63 2.79
CA PHE A 58 15.90 -12.14 4.03
C PHE A 58 14.91 -12.17 5.19
N GLY A 59 13.68 -11.67 5.01
CA GLY A 59 12.65 -11.55 6.04
C GLY A 59 12.77 -10.31 6.92
N ASN A 60 13.57 -9.32 6.54
CA ASN A 60 13.58 -8.06 7.25
C ASN A 60 12.42 -7.17 6.82
N ILE A 61 11.78 -6.48 7.75
CA ILE A 61 10.91 -5.36 7.41
C ILE A 61 11.85 -4.18 7.11
N ILE A 62 11.98 -3.84 5.83
CA ILE A 62 12.89 -2.76 5.38
C ILE A 62 12.22 -1.40 5.40
N GLY A 63 10.91 -1.38 5.55
CA GLY A 63 10.16 -0.15 5.71
C GLY A 63 8.66 -0.31 5.78
N LYS A 64 8.00 0.81 5.98
CA LYS A 64 6.54 0.92 5.97
C LYS A 64 6.10 2.26 5.44
N HIS A 65 4.94 2.29 4.80
CA HIS A 65 4.27 3.51 4.39
C HIS A 65 2.89 3.58 5.05
N ARG A 66 2.63 4.60 5.85
CA ARG A 66 1.30 4.92 6.40
C ARG A 66 0.56 5.81 5.42
N LYS A 67 -0.67 5.48 5.10
CA LYS A 67 -1.55 6.27 4.24
C LYS A 67 -1.52 7.74 4.65
N LEU A 68 -1.16 8.61 3.71
CA LEU A 68 -0.97 10.03 4.01
C LEU A 68 -2.24 10.67 4.56
N LYS A 69 -3.37 10.32 3.96
CA LYS A 69 -4.65 10.94 4.31
C LYS A 69 -5.79 9.92 4.25
N PRO A 70 -6.31 9.47 5.40
CA PRO A 70 -7.56 8.73 5.43
C PRO A 70 -8.68 9.54 4.77
N MET A 71 -9.56 8.89 4.01
CA MET A 71 -10.66 9.54 3.31
C MET A 71 -11.99 9.39 4.03
N ASN A 72 -12.84 10.40 3.90
CA ASN A 72 -14.23 10.37 4.38
C ASN A 72 -14.34 9.87 5.83
N SER A 73 -15.10 8.78 6.05
CA SER A 73 -15.31 8.17 7.36
C SER A 73 -14.05 7.49 7.94
N GLU A 74 -13.07 7.16 7.11
CA GLU A 74 -11.78 6.62 7.58
C GLU A 74 -11.13 7.57 8.61
N LYS A 75 -11.28 8.89 8.42
CA LYS A 75 -10.73 9.92 9.34
C LYS A 75 -11.21 9.83 10.77
N MET A 76 -12.31 9.12 11.03
CA MET A 76 -12.82 8.93 12.38
C MET A 76 -12.11 7.78 13.11
N ILE A 77 -11.34 6.95 12.37
CA ILE A 77 -10.75 5.72 12.88
C ILE A 77 -9.23 5.73 12.71
N TRP A 78 -8.75 5.93 11.48
CA TRP A 78 -7.33 5.84 11.15
C TRP A 78 -6.62 7.19 11.26
N GLY A 79 -5.39 7.14 11.78
CA GLY A 79 -4.48 8.28 11.82
C GLY A 79 -3.88 8.60 10.45
N GLU A 80 -3.36 9.82 10.32
CA GLU A 80 -2.67 10.29 9.12
C GLU A 80 -1.21 9.85 9.14
N GLY A 81 -0.71 9.42 7.98
CA GLY A 81 0.72 9.27 7.71
C GLY A 81 1.39 10.62 7.40
N ASP A 82 2.68 10.55 7.15
CA ASP A 82 3.48 11.70 6.73
C ASP A 82 4.55 11.30 5.71
N ALA A 83 5.29 12.27 5.17
CA ALA A 83 6.26 12.00 4.13
C ALA A 83 7.55 11.32 4.64
N SER A 84 7.72 11.12 5.94
CA SER A 84 8.87 10.39 6.48
C SER A 84 8.90 8.92 6.05
N THR A 85 7.73 8.39 5.68
CA THR A 85 7.55 7.00 5.24
C THR A 85 7.41 6.85 3.72
N MET A 86 7.56 7.92 2.96
CA MET A 86 7.53 7.90 1.49
C MET A 86 8.94 7.56 0.97
N GLU A 87 9.26 6.26 0.94
CA GLU A 87 10.58 5.75 0.59
C GLU A 87 10.50 4.83 -0.62
N VAL A 88 11.57 4.88 -1.45
CA VAL A 88 11.82 3.92 -2.52
C VAL A 88 13.05 3.12 -2.15
N TYR A 89 12.92 1.81 -2.14
CA TYR A 89 13.93 0.87 -1.66
C TYR A 89 14.74 0.30 -2.82
N ASP A 90 16.06 0.33 -2.72
CA ASP A 90 16.92 -0.36 -3.68
C ASP A 90 16.83 -1.88 -3.44
N THR A 91 16.45 -2.62 -4.49
CA THR A 91 16.37 -4.09 -4.46
C THR A 91 17.19 -4.69 -5.60
N PRO A 92 17.55 -5.99 -5.55
CA PRO A 92 18.22 -6.66 -6.66
C PRO A 92 17.37 -6.70 -7.94
N TYR A 93 16.07 -6.44 -7.84
CA TYR A 93 15.11 -6.54 -8.94
C TYR A 93 14.70 -5.18 -9.53
N GLY A 94 15.14 -4.07 -8.91
CA GLY A 94 14.80 -2.71 -9.26
C GLY A 94 14.40 -1.90 -8.04
N ARG A 95 14.16 -0.62 -8.23
CA ARG A 95 13.81 0.33 -7.16
C ARG A 95 12.33 0.25 -6.86
N LEU A 96 12.00 -0.28 -5.68
CA LEU A 96 10.65 -0.64 -5.24
C LEU A 96 10.05 0.46 -4.37
N GLY A 97 8.90 0.97 -4.75
CA GLY A 97 8.09 1.87 -3.94
C GLY A 97 6.65 1.40 -3.80
N SER A 98 5.91 2.05 -2.93
CA SER A 98 4.49 1.76 -2.74
C SER A 98 3.70 2.96 -2.23
N LEU A 99 2.46 3.03 -2.67
CA LEU A 99 1.42 3.93 -2.16
C LEU A 99 0.11 3.17 -2.06
N MET A 100 -0.85 3.71 -1.32
CA MET A 100 -2.14 3.05 -1.20
C MET A 100 -3.30 3.96 -1.56
N SER A 101 -4.27 3.39 -2.27
CA SER A 101 -5.59 3.96 -2.53
C SER A 101 -5.50 5.43 -2.96
N CYS A 102 -6.12 6.32 -2.20
CA CYS A 102 -6.24 7.74 -2.53
C CYS A 102 -4.92 8.53 -2.49
N ASP A 103 -3.82 7.97 -1.99
CA ASP A 103 -2.52 8.63 -2.11
C ASP A 103 -2.16 8.86 -3.58
N HIS A 104 -2.63 7.95 -4.49
CA HIS A 104 -2.47 8.10 -5.94
C HIS A 104 -3.26 9.27 -6.54
N MET A 105 -4.26 9.81 -5.84
CA MET A 105 -4.97 11.02 -6.27
C MET A 105 -4.16 12.30 -6.02
N ASN A 106 -3.09 12.20 -5.24
CA ASN A 106 -2.23 13.33 -4.90
C ASN A 106 -1.02 13.35 -5.85
N PRO A 107 -0.99 14.25 -6.86
CA PRO A 107 0.13 14.31 -7.80
C PRO A 107 1.46 14.66 -7.14
N MET A 108 1.43 15.32 -5.97
CA MET A 108 2.65 15.61 -5.21
C MET A 108 3.24 14.33 -4.61
N ALA A 109 2.40 13.40 -4.12
CA ALA A 109 2.88 12.11 -3.62
C ALA A 109 3.53 11.29 -4.74
N SER A 110 2.88 11.23 -5.90
CA SER A 110 3.44 10.59 -7.09
C SER A 110 4.80 11.19 -7.47
N MET A 111 4.91 12.52 -7.47
CA MET A 111 6.17 13.19 -7.80
C MET A 111 7.29 12.92 -6.79
N VAL A 112 6.98 12.76 -5.50
CA VAL A 112 7.96 12.39 -4.47
C VAL A 112 8.54 11.01 -4.74
N MET A 113 7.73 10.04 -5.15
CA MET A 113 8.17 8.69 -5.47
C MET A 113 8.99 8.69 -6.77
N ASN A 114 8.52 9.36 -7.81
CA ASN A 114 9.23 9.49 -9.08
C ASN A 114 10.62 10.16 -8.92
N ALA A 115 10.71 11.21 -8.09
CA ALA A 115 11.99 11.89 -7.83
C ALA A 115 13.06 10.97 -7.21
N GLN A 116 12.63 9.89 -6.55
CA GLN A 116 13.51 8.84 -6.01
C GLN A 116 13.82 7.76 -7.07
N LYS A 117 13.39 7.95 -8.34
CA LYS A 117 13.66 7.04 -9.46
C LYS A 117 13.07 5.64 -9.24
N GLU A 118 11.82 5.60 -8.81
CA GLU A 118 11.05 4.38 -8.65
C GLU A 118 10.92 3.64 -10.00
N GLU A 119 11.09 2.32 -9.97
CA GLU A 119 11.02 1.45 -11.15
C GLU A 119 9.87 0.45 -11.07
N ILE A 120 9.57 -0.01 -9.84
CA ILE A 120 8.48 -0.92 -9.53
C ILE A 120 7.63 -0.28 -8.43
N HIS A 121 6.35 -0.09 -8.72
CA HIS A 121 5.40 0.49 -7.79
C HIS A 121 4.34 -0.51 -7.38
N VAL A 122 4.06 -0.63 -6.07
CA VAL A 122 2.94 -1.43 -5.57
C VAL A 122 1.79 -0.52 -5.18
N ALA A 123 0.69 -0.65 -5.91
CA ALA A 123 -0.53 0.11 -5.73
C ALA A 123 -1.61 -0.76 -5.09
N SER A 124 -1.89 -0.58 -3.80
CA SER A 124 -2.91 -1.34 -3.09
C SER A 124 -4.20 -0.55 -2.97
N PHE A 125 -5.32 -1.17 -3.37
CA PHE A 125 -6.63 -0.55 -3.33
C PHE A 125 -7.67 -1.48 -2.66
N PRO A 126 -8.68 -0.90 -1.97
CA PRO A 126 -9.81 -1.68 -1.49
C PRO A 126 -10.68 -2.16 -2.66
N ALA A 127 -11.46 -3.22 -2.43
CA ALA A 127 -12.51 -3.64 -3.35
C ALA A 127 -13.60 -2.58 -3.39
N LEU A 128 -13.84 -2.03 -4.55
CA LEU A 128 -14.89 -1.05 -4.79
C LEU A 128 -15.44 -1.29 -6.19
N SER A 129 -16.40 -2.23 -6.31
CA SER A 129 -17.11 -2.42 -7.56
C SER A 129 -18.12 -1.28 -7.80
N GLU A 130 -19.29 -1.53 -8.27
CA GLU A 130 -20.27 -0.49 -8.53
C GLU A 130 -20.70 0.24 -7.24
N SER A 131 -20.05 1.35 -6.92
CA SER A 131 -20.47 2.22 -5.84
C SER A 131 -21.45 3.28 -6.35
N PRO A 132 -22.45 3.69 -5.55
CA PRO A 132 -23.28 4.86 -5.85
C PRO A 132 -22.49 6.13 -6.05
N SER A 133 -21.25 6.15 -5.60
CA SER A 133 -20.30 7.27 -5.74
C SER A 133 -19.26 6.92 -6.80
N TRP A 134 -19.29 7.64 -7.93
CA TRP A 134 -18.38 7.46 -9.05
C TRP A 134 -16.89 7.35 -8.66
N TYR A 135 -16.45 8.07 -7.62
CA TYR A 135 -15.06 8.07 -7.16
C TYR A 135 -14.65 6.80 -6.39
N ARG A 136 -15.59 5.88 -6.17
CA ARG A 136 -15.34 4.59 -5.54
C ARG A 136 -15.45 3.42 -6.51
N SER A 137 -15.51 3.69 -7.80
CA SER A 137 -15.57 2.62 -8.78
C SER A 137 -14.18 2.00 -9.00
N TYR A 138 -14.17 0.73 -9.37
CA TYR A 138 -13.00 0.05 -9.86
C TYR A 138 -12.29 0.84 -10.97
N ASP A 139 -13.05 1.40 -11.90
CA ASP A 139 -12.50 2.16 -13.03
C ASP A 139 -11.68 3.36 -12.57
N VAL A 140 -12.09 4.03 -11.49
CA VAL A 140 -11.32 5.13 -10.91
C VAL A 140 -10.01 4.61 -10.31
N ASN A 141 -10.05 3.53 -9.54
CA ASN A 141 -8.86 2.94 -8.91
C ASN A 141 -7.87 2.48 -9.97
N TRP A 142 -8.35 1.77 -11.01
CA TRP A 142 -7.52 1.34 -12.12
C TRP A 142 -6.96 2.53 -12.92
N THR A 143 -7.77 3.56 -13.16
CA THR A 143 -7.34 4.78 -13.86
C THR A 143 -6.22 5.48 -13.10
N LEU A 144 -6.30 5.55 -11.77
CA LEU A 144 -5.26 6.14 -10.95
C LEU A 144 -3.95 5.35 -11.03
N ALA A 145 -4.01 4.02 -10.93
CA ALA A 145 -2.84 3.16 -11.04
C ALA A 145 -2.23 3.22 -12.45
N ASN A 146 -3.08 3.25 -13.49
CA ASN A 146 -2.64 3.38 -14.88
C ASN A 146 -2.01 4.75 -15.16
N CYS A 147 -2.63 5.82 -14.69
CA CYS A 147 -2.07 7.17 -14.79
C CYS A 147 -0.70 7.24 -14.07
N TYR A 148 -0.58 6.58 -12.91
CA TYR A 148 0.68 6.53 -12.17
C TYR A 148 1.78 5.85 -12.98
N SER A 149 1.50 4.70 -13.61
CA SER A 149 2.49 3.98 -14.41
C SER A 149 3.01 4.82 -15.59
N ILE A 150 2.10 5.52 -16.27
CA ILE A 150 2.43 6.38 -17.41
C ILE A 150 3.21 7.62 -16.96
N SER A 151 2.74 8.30 -15.90
CA SER A 151 3.32 9.57 -15.44
C SER A 151 4.70 9.41 -14.84
N ASN A 152 4.97 8.26 -14.22
CA ASN A 152 6.23 7.96 -13.55
C ASN A 152 7.14 7.03 -14.38
N ALA A 153 6.66 6.55 -15.53
CA ALA A 153 7.37 5.61 -16.39
C ALA A 153 7.88 4.37 -15.60
N CYS A 154 7.03 3.76 -14.76
CA CYS A 154 7.38 2.63 -13.91
C CYS A 154 6.38 1.48 -14.09
N PHE A 155 6.80 0.26 -13.74
CA PHE A 155 5.87 -0.87 -13.63
C PHE A 155 4.98 -0.68 -12.40
N VAL A 156 3.69 -1.02 -12.53
CA VAL A 156 2.75 -0.95 -11.41
C VAL A 156 2.13 -2.31 -11.15
N ILE A 157 2.34 -2.84 -9.96
CA ILE A 157 1.65 -4.01 -9.44
C ILE A 157 0.36 -3.51 -8.77
N PHE A 158 -0.74 -3.59 -9.50
CA PHE A 158 -2.05 -3.16 -9.04
C PHE A 158 -2.75 -4.30 -8.29
N SER A 159 -2.88 -4.16 -6.99
CA SER A 159 -3.44 -5.14 -6.07
C SER A 159 -4.75 -4.63 -5.49
N THR A 160 -5.76 -5.47 -5.49
CA THR A 160 -7.09 -5.14 -4.93
C THR A 160 -7.61 -6.25 -4.04
N SER A 161 -8.40 -5.91 -3.03
CA SER A 161 -9.26 -6.86 -2.34
C SER A 161 -10.54 -7.14 -3.16
N ILE A 162 -11.35 -8.08 -2.73
CA ILE A 162 -12.71 -8.32 -3.25
C ILE A 162 -13.73 -8.25 -2.11
N VAL A 163 -14.97 -7.92 -2.43
CA VAL A 163 -16.12 -8.07 -1.50
C VAL A 163 -16.74 -9.45 -1.74
N THR A 164 -16.77 -10.27 -0.70
CA THR A 164 -17.39 -11.60 -0.74
C THR A 164 -18.79 -11.57 -0.13
N GLN A 165 -19.61 -12.59 -0.43
CA GLN A 165 -20.92 -12.74 0.21
C GLN A 165 -20.79 -12.87 1.73
N GLU A 166 -19.77 -13.59 2.23
CA GLU A 166 -19.51 -13.72 3.66
C GLU A 166 -19.26 -12.36 4.34
N MET A 167 -18.51 -11.46 3.69
CA MET A 167 -18.33 -10.09 4.20
C MET A 167 -19.68 -9.35 4.27
N ILE A 168 -20.51 -9.46 3.26
CA ILE A 168 -21.85 -8.84 3.23
C ILE A 168 -22.71 -9.38 4.36
N ASP A 169 -22.77 -10.70 4.52
CA ASP A 169 -23.56 -11.37 5.55
C ASP A 169 -23.16 -10.93 6.98
N ILE A 170 -21.86 -10.69 7.19
CA ILE A 170 -21.35 -10.20 8.47
C ILE A 170 -21.64 -8.71 8.66
N LEU A 171 -21.29 -7.88 7.67
CA LEU A 171 -21.36 -6.43 7.77
C LEU A 171 -22.79 -5.88 7.72
N CYS A 172 -23.66 -6.52 6.97
CA CYS A 172 -25.04 -6.07 6.76
C CYS A 172 -26.07 -6.82 7.62
N LYS A 173 -25.63 -7.73 8.51
CA LYS A 173 -26.48 -8.56 9.35
C LYS A 173 -27.63 -7.81 10.04
N ASP A 174 -27.32 -6.67 10.63
CA ASP A 174 -28.26 -5.84 11.37
C ASP A 174 -28.80 -4.65 10.54
N HIS A 175 -28.30 -4.50 9.30
CA HIS A 175 -28.56 -3.39 8.40
C HIS A 175 -28.64 -3.85 6.94
N PRO A 176 -29.62 -4.69 6.57
CA PRO A 176 -29.71 -5.23 5.21
C PRO A 176 -29.87 -4.16 4.11
N GLU A 177 -30.29 -2.96 4.47
CA GLU A 177 -30.34 -1.82 3.55
C GLU A 177 -28.96 -1.39 3.03
N TYR A 178 -27.87 -1.82 3.68
CA TYR A 178 -26.50 -1.51 3.26
C TYR A 178 -25.92 -2.50 2.24
N GLU A 179 -26.55 -3.66 2.02
CA GLU A 179 -26.07 -4.63 1.02
C GLU A 179 -25.89 -4.00 -0.37
N LYS A 180 -26.82 -3.12 -0.77
CA LYS A 180 -26.73 -2.37 -2.03
C LYS A 180 -25.52 -1.43 -2.14
N LEU A 181 -24.83 -1.14 -1.03
CA LEU A 181 -23.64 -0.31 -0.99
C LEU A 181 -22.36 -1.14 -1.06
N LEU A 182 -22.49 -2.47 -0.98
CA LEU A 182 -21.37 -3.42 -0.95
C LEU A 182 -21.61 -4.52 -2.01
N PRO A 183 -21.60 -4.18 -3.29
CA PRO A 183 -21.77 -5.20 -4.33
C PRO A 183 -20.59 -6.18 -4.29
N ILE A 184 -20.88 -7.46 -4.55
CA ILE A 184 -19.87 -8.53 -4.62
C ILE A 184 -18.86 -8.21 -5.71
N GLY A 185 -17.58 -8.50 -5.46
CA GLY A 185 -16.50 -8.34 -6.41
C GLY A 185 -15.70 -7.07 -6.18
N GLY A 186 -15.43 -6.31 -7.22
CA GLY A 186 -14.63 -5.08 -7.18
C GLY A 186 -13.12 -5.33 -7.18
N GLY A 187 -12.70 -6.59 -7.36
CA GLY A 187 -11.31 -6.97 -7.57
C GLY A 187 -10.92 -6.83 -9.04
N LYS A 188 -9.68 -6.55 -9.33
CA LYS A 188 -9.10 -6.62 -10.70
C LYS A 188 -7.59 -6.38 -10.64
N ALA A 189 -6.92 -7.23 -9.88
CA ALA A 189 -5.46 -7.20 -9.82
C ALA A 189 -4.86 -7.38 -11.21
N CYS A 190 -3.82 -6.60 -11.51
CA CYS A 190 -3.04 -6.72 -12.74
C CYS A 190 -1.64 -6.12 -12.56
N VAL A 191 -0.77 -6.37 -13.53
CA VAL A 191 0.52 -5.68 -13.66
C VAL A 191 0.50 -4.78 -14.87
N LEU A 192 0.86 -3.52 -14.67
CA LEU A 192 0.94 -2.50 -15.72
C LEU A 192 2.40 -2.24 -16.09
N SER A 193 2.64 -2.12 -17.39
CA SER A 193 3.94 -1.67 -17.92
C SER A 193 4.09 -0.15 -17.82
N PRO A 194 5.30 0.39 -17.99
CA PRO A 194 5.57 1.83 -17.89
C PRO A 194 4.78 2.71 -18.88
N ASN A 195 4.20 2.12 -19.91
CA ASN A 195 3.32 2.80 -20.87
C ASN A 195 1.82 2.55 -20.65
N GLY A 196 1.46 1.98 -19.49
CA GLY A 196 0.07 1.80 -19.07
C GLY A 196 -0.63 0.57 -19.64
N LEU A 197 0.06 -0.33 -20.31
CA LEU A 197 -0.52 -1.57 -20.83
C LEU A 197 -0.59 -2.64 -19.73
N VAL A 198 -1.68 -3.39 -19.68
CA VAL A 198 -1.78 -4.60 -18.84
C VAL A 198 -0.91 -5.69 -19.47
N ILE A 199 0.04 -6.22 -18.70
CA ILE A 199 1.01 -7.23 -19.14
C ILE A 199 0.88 -8.56 -18.39
N SER A 200 0.01 -8.64 -17.41
CA SER A 200 -0.33 -9.87 -16.68
C SER A 200 -1.62 -10.49 -17.19
N ASP A 201 -1.90 -11.72 -16.76
CA ASP A 201 -3.27 -12.23 -16.76
C ASP A 201 -4.15 -11.35 -15.86
N THR A 202 -5.46 -11.44 -16.05
CA THR A 202 -6.46 -10.74 -15.23
C THR A 202 -7.41 -11.76 -14.62
N LEU A 203 -7.82 -11.52 -13.38
CA LEU A 203 -8.84 -12.29 -12.70
C LEU A 203 -10.23 -11.66 -12.92
N PRO A 204 -11.31 -12.46 -12.90
CA PRO A 204 -12.67 -11.93 -12.76
C PRO A 204 -12.81 -11.09 -11.48
N GLU A 205 -13.68 -10.10 -11.50
CA GLU A 205 -13.82 -9.14 -10.39
C GLU A 205 -14.22 -9.77 -9.05
N ASN A 206 -14.84 -10.94 -9.08
CA ASN A 206 -15.36 -11.67 -7.93
C ASN A 206 -14.53 -12.91 -7.56
N GLU A 207 -13.34 -13.07 -8.13
CA GLU A 207 -12.49 -14.20 -7.86
C GLU A 207 -11.21 -13.80 -7.15
N GLU A 208 -10.84 -14.57 -6.13
CA GLU A 208 -9.53 -14.49 -5.48
C GLU A 208 -8.50 -15.28 -6.29
N GLY A 209 -7.28 -14.75 -6.38
CA GLY A 209 -6.23 -15.45 -7.07
C GLY A 209 -4.94 -14.63 -7.15
N VAL A 210 -4.01 -15.16 -7.92
CA VAL A 210 -2.70 -14.54 -8.18
C VAL A 210 -2.56 -14.27 -9.66
N VAL A 211 -2.15 -13.05 -10.00
CA VAL A 211 -1.73 -12.66 -11.35
C VAL A 211 -0.22 -12.49 -11.37
N THR A 212 0.42 -12.85 -12.47
CA THR A 212 1.88 -12.75 -12.64
C THR A 212 2.25 -12.11 -13.96
N ALA A 213 3.41 -11.46 -13.98
CA ALA A 213 4.02 -10.97 -15.21
C ALA A 213 5.54 -10.99 -15.08
N ASP A 214 6.21 -11.30 -16.18
CA ASP A 214 7.63 -11.05 -16.32
C ASP A 214 7.85 -9.60 -16.70
N ILE A 215 8.76 -8.90 -16.01
CA ILE A 215 9.09 -7.51 -16.27
C ILE A 215 10.56 -7.37 -16.66
N ASP A 216 10.84 -6.48 -17.63
CA ASP A 216 12.18 -6.08 -17.99
C ASP A 216 12.39 -4.60 -17.63
N ILE A 217 13.17 -4.36 -16.59
CA ILE A 217 13.48 -3.00 -16.11
C ILE A 217 14.11 -2.12 -17.21
N ALA A 218 14.78 -2.72 -18.19
CA ALA A 218 15.35 -1.96 -19.30
C ALA A 218 14.29 -1.22 -20.16
N ALA A 219 13.04 -1.70 -20.17
CA ALA A 219 11.94 -1.02 -20.85
C ALA A 219 11.65 0.39 -20.29
N ILE A 220 11.95 0.64 -19.02
CA ILE A 220 11.79 1.96 -18.37
C ILE A 220 12.65 3.02 -19.05
N GLY A 221 13.85 2.65 -19.51
CA GLY A 221 14.77 3.59 -20.16
C GLY A 221 14.21 4.25 -21.41
N ILE A 222 13.40 3.52 -22.18
CA ILE A 222 12.73 4.04 -23.39
C ILE A 222 11.66 5.06 -22.99
N GLU A 223 10.85 4.73 -22.00
CA GLU A 223 9.74 5.56 -21.54
C GLU A 223 10.24 6.83 -20.81
N ASN A 224 11.31 6.72 -20.04
CA ASN A 224 11.96 7.87 -19.40
C ASN A 224 12.53 8.87 -20.40
N PHE A 225 13.04 8.41 -21.54
CA PHE A 225 13.52 9.31 -22.58
C PHE A 225 12.42 10.26 -23.06
N GLU A 226 11.18 9.79 -23.08
CA GLU A 226 10.03 10.58 -23.52
C GLU A 226 9.32 11.31 -22.38
N ARG A 227 9.43 10.83 -21.12
CA ARG A 227 8.55 11.24 -20.01
C ARG A 227 9.26 11.46 -18.67
N ASP A 228 10.54 11.80 -18.66
CA ASP A 228 11.26 12.09 -17.38
C ASP A 228 10.76 13.40 -16.77
N THR A 229 9.65 13.32 -16.07
CA THR A 229 8.96 14.48 -15.45
C THR A 229 9.71 15.08 -14.27
N THR A 230 10.70 14.39 -13.70
CA THR A 230 11.57 14.88 -12.62
C THR A 230 12.96 15.29 -13.11
N GLY A 231 13.26 15.08 -14.37
CA GLY A 231 14.54 15.40 -15.00
C GLY A 231 14.38 16.30 -16.22
N HIS A 232 14.55 15.75 -17.41
CA HIS A 232 14.63 16.51 -18.66
C HIS A 232 13.38 17.34 -18.99
N TYR A 233 12.18 16.82 -18.65
CA TYR A 233 10.91 17.52 -18.87
C TYR A 233 10.45 18.34 -17.65
N CYS A 234 11.26 18.42 -16.59
CA CYS A 234 10.94 19.24 -15.42
C CYS A 234 11.20 20.72 -15.72
N ASN A 235 10.21 21.58 -15.45
CA ASN A 235 10.42 23.01 -15.50
C ASN A 235 10.92 23.50 -14.13
N PRO A 236 12.13 24.10 -14.03
CA PRO A 236 12.73 24.54 -12.78
C PRO A 236 11.94 25.67 -12.07
N SER A 237 10.95 26.27 -12.74
CA SER A 237 10.05 27.25 -12.13
C SER A 237 9.03 26.60 -11.16
N VAL A 238 8.80 25.29 -11.29
CA VAL A 238 7.95 24.52 -10.37
C VAL A 238 8.87 23.73 -9.44
N ARG A 239 8.70 23.93 -8.14
CA ARG A 239 9.51 23.26 -7.11
C ARG A 239 8.60 22.58 -6.10
N LEU A 240 8.91 21.34 -5.74
CA LEU A 240 8.32 20.60 -4.64
C LEU A 240 9.35 20.50 -3.51
N ILE A 241 8.98 20.96 -2.33
CA ILE A 241 9.77 20.79 -1.10
C ILE A 241 9.04 19.77 -0.24
N VAL A 242 9.73 18.69 0.10
CA VAL A 242 9.17 17.61 0.91
C VAL A 242 9.76 17.71 2.32
N ASP A 243 8.89 17.87 3.30
CA ASP A 243 9.27 17.76 4.70
C ASP A 243 9.14 16.30 5.13
N ARG A 244 10.27 15.63 5.30
CA ARG A 244 10.36 14.23 5.74
C ARG A 244 10.52 14.09 7.26
N THR A 245 10.32 15.15 8.00
CA THR A 245 10.32 15.10 9.47
C THR A 245 9.10 14.30 9.94
N PRO A 246 9.28 13.19 10.67
CA PRO A 246 8.15 12.45 11.21
C PRO A 246 7.32 13.32 12.15
N ARG A 247 6.01 13.27 12.01
CA ARG A 247 5.07 14.07 12.86
C ARG A 247 4.86 13.41 14.23
N LYS A 248 5.91 13.30 15.01
CA LYS A 248 5.85 12.80 16.39
C LYS A 248 5.70 13.97 17.36
N VAL A 249 4.82 13.83 18.35
CA VAL A 249 4.65 14.83 19.43
C VAL A 249 5.78 14.70 20.46
N VAL A 250 6.30 13.48 20.63
CA VAL A 250 7.38 13.18 21.61
C VAL A 250 8.56 12.58 20.84
N TRP A 251 9.75 13.15 21.07
CA TRP A 251 11.00 12.68 20.52
C TRP A 251 11.89 12.17 21.63
N PHE A 252 12.51 11.02 21.40
CA PHE A 252 13.60 10.53 22.25
C PHE A 252 14.90 10.79 21.52
N GLU A 253 15.73 11.64 22.07
CA GLU A 253 17.03 11.96 21.48
C GLU A 253 17.93 10.70 21.46
N GLY A 254 18.55 10.41 20.32
CA GLY A 254 19.37 9.21 20.13
C GLY A 254 18.61 7.92 19.80
N ALA A 255 17.28 7.98 19.58
CA ALA A 255 16.54 6.84 19.08
C ALA A 255 16.71 6.70 17.55
N GLU A 256 16.95 5.46 17.12
CA GLU A 256 16.97 5.14 15.68
C GLU A 256 15.55 5.18 15.08
N PRO A 257 15.41 5.45 13.77
CA PRO A 257 14.11 5.39 13.10
C PRO A 257 13.50 3.98 13.16
N ASP A 258 12.25 3.89 13.58
CA ASP A 258 11.50 2.63 13.79
C ASP A 258 11.06 1.92 12.49
N ASN A 259 11.61 2.28 11.33
CA ASN A 259 11.13 1.77 10.04
C ASN A 259 11.79 0.47 9.60
N TYR A 260 12.94 0.11 10.18
CA TYR A 260 13.65 -1.12 9.89
C TYR A 260 13.58 -2.09 11.05
N VAL A 261 13.07 -3.31 10.78
CA VAL A 261 13.04 -4.39 11.76
C VAL A 261 13.76 -5.61 11.19
N PRO A 262 14.94 -5.98 11.72
CA PRO A 262 15.67 -7.15 11.25
C PRO A 262 14.91 -8.45 11.58
N TYR A 263 15.03 -9.45 10.70
CA TYR A 263 14.36 -10.74 10.87
C TYR A 263 14.64 -11.40 12.22
N ASP A 264 15.87 -11.28 12.73
CA ASP A 264 16.21 -11.85 14.04
C ASP A 264 15.39 -11.25 15.19
N ALA A 265 14.97 -9.99 15.08
CA ALA A 265 14.06 -9.37 16.05
C ALA A 265 12.62 -9.90 15.92
N LEU A 266 12.25 -10.43 14.75
CA LEU A 266 10.93 -11.01 14.49
C LEU A 266 10.82 -12.45 14.97
N LYS A 267 11.92 -13.23 14.99
CA LYS A 267 11.94 -14.66 15.39
C LYS A 267 11.32 -14.92 16.76
N LYS A 268 11.52 -14.01 17.71
CA LYS A 268 10.97 -14.15 19.08
C LYS A 268 9.44 -14.26 19.11
N TYR A 269 8.75 -13.69 18.10
CA TYR A 269 7.29 -13.79 18.02
C TYR A 269 6.84 -15.14 17.44
N LEU A 270 7.66 -15.78 16.59
CA LEU A 270 7.41 -17.13 16.05
C LEU A 270 7.58 -18.21 17.12
N GLU A 271 8.46 -17.99 18.08
CA GLU A 271 8.78 -18.95 19.16
C GLU A 271 7.79 -18.88 20.34
N GLY A 272 6.70 -18.13 20.21
CA GLY A 272 5.66 -18.02 21.24
C GLY A 272 6.01 -17.06 22.38
N GLY A 273 7.00 -16.23 22.22
CA GLY A 273 7.37 -15.18 23.17
C GLY A 273 6.33 -14.07 23.21
N SER A 274 5.40 -14.10 24.15
CA SER A 274 4.59 -12.92 24.45
C SER A 274 5.52 -11.84 24.99
N VAL A 275 5.70 -10.77 24.24
CA VAL A 275 6.37 -9.58 24.76
C VAL A 275 5.43 -8.95 25.81
N LYS A 276 5.89 -8.91 27.05
CA LYS A 276 5.21 -8.21 28.15
C LYS A 276 5.27 -6.70 27.94
#